data_b03da061d5b09ba1864499a5175c879c
#
_entry.id   b03da061d5b09ba1864499a5175c879c
#
_cell.length_a   1.000
_cell.length_b   1.000
_cell.length_c   1.000
_cell.angle_alpha   90.00
_cell.angle_beta   90.00
_cell.angle_gamma   90.00
#
_symmetry.space_group_name_H-M   'P 1'
#
loop_
_entity.id
_entity.type
_entity.pdbx_description
1 polymer ?
#
loop_
_entity_poly.entity_id
_entity_poly.type
_entity_poly.pdbx_seq_one_letter_code
_entity_poly.pdbx_strand_id
1 'polypeptide(L)'
;TTDAYIKKFVSKNGIVAKDYQSAYIMALKFVLPEGELREMVKKNFVANIRKNGLQTGFFATEHLLPLLVEAGEQKLAYDVLLQENCPGWMYQVKCGATTTWERWDALKPDGTVNEEKMAGSGENMVSFNHYAFGSVGEFYYQYILGIRPEKPGFAKLHFAPYPDERLGGVSGSYL
;
A
#
# COMPACT_ATOMS: atom_id res chain seq x y z
N THR A 1 -17.25 11.70 14.05
CA THR A 1 -17.87 10.36 14.17
C THR A 1 -17.87 9.65 12.84
N THR A 2 -17.95 8.31 12.85
CA THR A 2 -18.05 7.45 11.66
C THR A 2 -19.18 7.88 10.73
N ASP A 3 -20.37 8.13 11.26
CA ASP A 3 -21.53 8.56 10.48
C ASP A 3 -21.32 9.88 9.75
N ALA A 4 -20.67 10.84 10.41
CA ALA A 4 -20.36 12.13 9.78
C ALA A 4 -19.37 11.96 8.62
N TYR A 5 -18.38 11.07 8.77
CA TYR A 5 -17.45 10.74 7.69
C TYR A 5 -18.17 10.08 6.52
N ILE A 6 -18.96 9.04 6.78
CA ILE A 6 -19.71 8.33 5.75
C ILE A 6 -20.60 9.31 4.98
N LYS A 7 -21.39 10.11 5.69
CA LYS A 7 -22.29 11.10 5.08
C LYS A 7 -21.57 12.11 4.20
N LYS A 8 -20.34 12.51 4.57
CA LYS A 8 -19.59 13.55 3.86
C LYS A 8 -18.74 13.01 2.71
N PHE A 9 -18.16 11.83 2.87
CA PHE A 9 -17.08 11.36 1.97
C PHE A 9 -17.41 10.06 1.22
N VAL A 10 -18.46 9.33 1.60
CA VAL A 10 -18.81 8.06 0.94
C VAL A 10 -20.12 8.22 0.18
N SER A 11 -20.10 7.95 -1.12
CA SER A 11 -21.31 7.98 -1.94
C SER A 11 -22.20 6.76 -1.68
N LYS A 12 -23.46 6.81 -2.12
CA LYS A 12 -24.38 5.66 -2.05
C LYS A 12 -23.86 4.41 -2.76
N ASN A 13 -22.99 4.58 -3.75
CA ASN A 13 -22.38 3.50 -4.51
C ASN A 13 -21.00 3.08 -3.95
N GLY A 14 -20.64 3.52 -2.75
CA GLY A 14 -19.37 3.15 -2.10
C GLY A 14 -18.13 3.84 -2.70
N ILE A 15 -18.30 4.91 -3.47
CA ILE A 15 -17.14 5.72 -3.93
C ILE A 15 -16.71 6.65 -2.80
N VAL A 16 -15.43 6.63 -2.45
CA VAL A 16 -14.86 7.44 -1.38
C VAL A 16 -14.11 8.64 -1.94
N ALA A 17 -14.41 9.84 -1.43
CA ALA A 17 -13.70 11.09 -1.73
C ALA A 17 -13.36 11.28 -3.22
N LYS A 18 -14.35 11.14 -4.10
CA LYS A 18 -14.21 11.28 -5.57
C LYS A 18 -13.24 10.27 -6.20
N ASP A 19 -13.26 9.02 -5.73
CA ASP A 19 -12.42 7.91 -6.22
C ASP A 19 -10.93 8.02 -5.89
N TYR A 20 -10.60 8.71 -4.77
CA TYR A 20 -9.22 8.87 -4.35
C TYR A 20 -8.70 7.64 -3.61
N GLN A 21 -7.62 7.02 -4.10
CA GLN A 21 -7.11 5.73 -3.64
C GLN A 21 -6.79 5.68 -2.14
N SER A 22 -6.04 6.66 -1.63
CA SER A 22 -5.71 6.72 -0.21
C SER A 22 -6.95 6.88 0.68
N ALA A 23 -8.01 7.52 0.19
CA ALA A 23 -9.25 7.68 0.94
C ALA A 23 -10.00 6.35 1.11
N TYR A 24 -9.98 5.47 0.10
CA TYR A 24 -10.51 4.10 0.24
C TYR A 24 -9.76 3.34 1.34
N ILE A 25 -8.44 3.38 1.30
CA ILE A 25 -7.58 2.67 2.24
C ILE A 25 -7.85 3.14 3.67
N MET A 26 -7.84 4.46 3.90
CA MET A 26 -8.09 5.04 5.23
C MET A 26 -9.52 4.76 5.72
N ALA A 27 -10.51 4.81 4.83
CA ALA A 27 -11.89 4.48 5.18
C ALA A 27 -12.04 3.00 5.56
N LEU A 28 -11.47 2.09 4.79
CA LEU A 28 -11.50 0.64 5.07
C LEU A 28 -10.74 0.29 6.36
N LYS A 29 -9.59 0.92 6.59
CA LYS A 29 -8.74 0.58 7.74
C LYS A 29 -9.28 1.12 9.06
N PHE A 30 -9.82 2.34 9.07
CA PHE A 30 -10.06 3.07 10.33
C PHE A 30 -11.49 3.52 10.56
N VAL A 31 -12.37 3.51 9.54
CA VAL A 31 -13.66 4.19 9.65
C VAL A 31 -14.83 3.25 9.46
N LEU A 32 -14.82 2.44 8.42
CA LEU A 32 -15.98 1.66 8.03
C LEU A 32 -16.13 0.39 8.89
N PRO A 33 -17.25 0.22 9.59
CA PRO A 33 -17.57 -1.04 10.25
C PRO A 33 -17.86 -2.13 9.21
N GLU A 34 -17.84 -3.39 9.64
CA GLU A 34 -18.27 -4.51 8.81
C GLU A 34 -19.71 -4.33 8.33
N GLY A 35 -20.01 -4.75 7.10
CA GLY A 35 -21.34 -4.66 6.49
C GLY A 35 -21.30 -4.34 5.00
N GLU A 36 -22.49 -4.22 4.40
CA GLU A 36 -22.66 -4.06 2.95
C GLU A 36 -21.91 -2.86 2.37
N LEU A 37 -21.91 -1.72 3.07
CA LEU A 37 -21.20 -0.52 2.61
C LEU A 37 -19.68 -0.76 2.54
N ARG A 38 -19.11 -1.43 3.54
CA ARG A 38 -17.69 -1.78 3.56
C ARG A 38 -17.34 -2.69 2.38
N GLU A 39 -18.15 -3.70 2.10
CA GLU A 39 -17.94 -4.61 0.97
C GLU A 39 -18.03 -3.86 -0.38
N MET A 40 -18.95 -2.92 -0.51
CA MET A 40 -19.08 -2.08 -1.69
C MET A 40 -17.83 -1.18 -1.87
N VAL A 41 -17.37 -0.55 -0.80
CA VAL A 41 -16.16 0.28 -0.79
C VAL A 41 -14.92 -0.55 -1.13
N LYS A 42 -14.83 -1.78 -0.59
CA LYS A 42 -13.74 -2.72 -0.89
C LYS A 42 -13.69 -3.10 -2.37
N LYS A 43 -14.84 -3.38 -2.99
CA LYS A 43 -14.92 -3.65 -4.44
C LYS A 43 -14.45 -2.45 -5.27
N ASN A 44 -14.86 -1.24 -4.90
CA ASN A 44 -14.43 -0.03 -5.60
C ASN A 44 -12.93 0.24 -5.40
N PHE A 45 -12.39 -0.02 -4.21
CA PHE A 45 -10.97 0.06 -3.93
C PHE A 45 -10.17 -0.87 -4.86
N VAL A 46 -10.55 -2.14 -4.96
CA VAL A 46 -9.93 -3.11 -5.86
C VAL A 46 -10.02 -2.66 -7.32
N ALA A 47 -11.19 -2.20 -7.75
CA ALA A 47 -11.40 -1.69 -9.10
C ALA A 47 -10.52 -0.47 -9.41
N ASN A 48 -10.36 0.44 -8.43
CA ASN A 48 -9.48 1.60 -8.55
C ASN A 48 -8.02 1.18 -8.73
N ILE A 49 -7.52 0.22 -7.93
CA ILE A 49 -6.15 -0.30 -8.07
C ILE A 49 -5.94 -0.98 -9.43
N ARG A 50 -6.87 -1.80 -9.87
CA ARG A 50 -6.79 -2.47 -11.19
C ARG A 50 -6.72 -1.47 -12.35
N LYS A 51 -7.44 -0.37 -12.24
CA LYS A 51 -7.50 0.67 -13.27
C LYS A 51 -6.29 1.59 -13.26
N ASN A 52 -5.86 2.02 -12.09
CA ASN A 52 -4.94 3.13 -11.92
C ASN A 52 -3.54 2.72 -11.42
N GLY A 53 -3.36 1.46 -11.00
CA GLY A 53 -2.14 1.00 -10.34
C GLY A 53 -1.92 1.66 -8.99
N LEU A 54 -0.67 1.76 -8.57
CA LEU A 54 -0.24 2.35 -7.31
C LEU A 54 -0.29 3.88 -7.36
N GLN A 55 -1.08 4.49 -6.49
CA GLN A 55 -1.22 5.96 -6.39
C GLN A 55 -1.25 6.45 -4.95
N THR A 56 -0.75 5.64 -4.01
CA THR A 56 -0.76 6.00 -2.59
C THR A 56 0.39 6.91 -2.22
N GLY A 57 0.13 7.79 -1.25
CA GLY A 57 1.13 8.53 -0.50
C GLY A 57 1.44 7.86 0.85
N PHE A 58 2.20 8.54 1.69
CA PHE A 58 2.82 8.01 2.91
C PHE A 58 1.88 7.24 3.84
N PHE A 59 0.75 7.84 4.21
CA PHE A 59 -0.15 7.27 5.22
C PHE A 59 -0.97 6.08 4.75
N ALA A 60 -1.14 5.90 3.45
CA ALA A 60 -1.98 4.84 2.93
C ALA A 60 -1.17 3.64 2.42
N THR A 61 0.08 3.85 2.06
CA THR A 61 0.92 2.81 1.42
C THR A 61 1.12 1.59 2.31
N GLU A 62 1.29 1.78 3.62
CA GLU A 62 1.40 0.70 4.61
C GLU A 62 0.22 -0.28 4.56
N HIS A 63 -0.98 0.23 4.33
CA HIS A 63 -2.20 -0.57 4.38
C HIS A 63 -2.67 -1.10 3.03
N LEU A 64 -2.05 -0.67 1.93
CA LEU A 64 -2.47 -1.02 0.57
C LEU A 64 -2.44 -2.53 0.31
N LEU A 65 -1.28 -3.14 0.46
CA LEU A 65 -1.08 -4.57 0.18
C LEU A 65 -1.86 -5.46 1.16
N PRO A 66 -1.83 -5.20 2.48
CA PRO A 66 -2.68 -5.89 3.43
C PRO A 66 -4.16 -5.89 3.07
N LEU A 67 -4.72 -4.73 2.73
CA LEU A 67 -6.14 -4.62 2.36
C LEU A 67 -6.48 -5.34 1.07
N LEU A 68 -5.57 -5.44 0.10
CA LEU A 68 -5.76 -6.26 -1.09
C LEU A 68 -5.83 -7.74 -0.73
N VAL A 69 -4.95 -8.24 0.14
CA VAL A 69 -5.01 -9.64 0.62
C VAL A 69 -6.30 -9.89 1.39
N GLU A 70 -6.70 -8.99 2.30
CA GLU A 70 -7.97 -9.06 3.04
C GLU A 70 -9.21 -9.02 2.12
N ALA A 71 -9.08 -8.41 0.95
CA ALA A 71 -10.11 -8.42 -0.08
C ALA A 71 -10.12 -9.69 -0.95
N GLY A 72 -9.25 -10.67 -0.68
CA GLY A 72 -9.09 -11.88 -1.49
C GLY A 72 -8.28 -11.67 -2.78
N GLU A 73 -7.62 -10.53 -2.92
CA GLU A 73 -6.91 -10.10 -4.12
C GLU A 73 -5.38 -10.26 -3.97
N GLN A 74 -4.96 -11.43 -3.47
CA GLN A 74 -3.54 -11.75 -3.25
C GLN A 74 -2.69 -11.51 -4.50
N LYS A 75 -3.15 -12.02 -5.65
CA LYS A 75 -2.42 -11.84 -6.91
C LYS A 75 -2.21 -10.37 -7.24
N LEU A 76 -3.24 -9.55 -7.08
CA LEU A 76 -3.14 -8.11 -7.33
C LEU A 76 -2.18 -7.42 -6.36
N ALA A 77 -2.14 -7.83 -5.09
CA ALA A 77 -1.17 -7.31 -4.13
C ALA A 77 0.28 -7.57 -4.61
N TYR A 78 0.55 -8.77 -5.11
CA TYR A 78 1.87 -9.08 -5.68
C TYR A 78 2.13 -8.39 -7.01
N ASP A 79 1.12 -8.21 -7.86
CA ASP A 79 1.26 -7.43 -9.10
C ASP A 79 1.69 -5.99 -8.81
N VAL A 80 1.12 -5.36 -7.76
CA VAL A 80 1.52 -4.03 -7.30
C VAL A 80 2.91 -4.03 -6.67
N LEU A 81 3.23 -5.02 -5.82
CA LEU A 81 4.52 -5.13 -5.15
C LEU A 81 5.68 -5.29 -6.13
N LEU A 82 5.50 -6.16 -7.12
CA LEU A 82 6.55 -6.60 -8.05
C LEU A 82 6.60 -5.81 -9.36
N GLN A 83 5.74 -4.79 -9.53
CA GLN A 83 5.80 -3.97 -10.75
C GLN A 83 7.11 -3.20 -10.85
N GLU A 84 7.73 -3.25 -12.03
CA GLU A 84 9.01 -2.61 -12.31
C GLU A 84 8.90 -1.19 -12.87
N ASN A 85 7.67 -0.74 -13.16
CA ASN A 85 7.40 0.60 -13.65
C ASN A 85 7.10 1.57 -12.50
N CYS A 86 7.37 2.86 -12.71
CA CYS A 86 6.95 3.92 -11.79
C CYS A 86 5.43 4.13 -11.86
N PRO A 87 4.77 4.28 -10.71
CA PRO A 87 5.27 4.19 -9.33
C PRO A 87 5.42 2.75 -8.84
N GLY A 88 6.46 2.44 -8.07
CA GLY A 88 6.66 1.08 -7.53
C GLY A 88 7.95 0.91 -6.75
N TRP A 89 7.96 -0.06 -5.83
CA TRP A 89 9.17 -0.42 -5.08
C TRP A 89 10.26 -0.99 -5.99
N MET A 90 9.88 -1.92 -6.90
CA MET A 90 10.84 -2.51 -7.83
C MET A 90 11.38 -1.52 -8.86
N TYR A 91 10.63 -0.46 -9.18
CA TYR A 91 11.13 0.66 -9.95
C TYR A 91 12.33 1.34 -9.26
N GLN A 92 12.19 1.64 -7.95
CA GLN A 92 13.28 2.24 -7.17
C GLN A 92 14.51 1.31 -7.14
N VAL A 93 14.31 0.02 -6.88
CA VAL A 93 15.39 -0.99 -6.90
C VAL A 93 16.07 -1.04 -8.28
N LYS A 94 15.32 -1.04 -9.36
CA LYS A 94 15.82 -1.05 -10.74
C LYS A 94 16.64 0.21 -11.09
N CYS A 95 16.28 1.34 -10.48
CA CYS A 95 17.06 2.58 -10.57
C CYS A 95 18.30 2.61 -9.66
N GLY A 96 18.62 1.52 -8.96
CA GLY A 96 19.78 1.40 -8.09
C GLY A 96 19.58 1.93 -6.67
N ALA A 97 18.33 2.08 -6.21
CA ALA A 97 18.04 2.52 -4.86
C ALA A 97 18.58 1.52 -3.81
N THR A 98 19.27 2.03 -2.81
CA THR A 98 19.72 1.29 -1.63
C THR A 98 18.87 1.59 -0.39
N THR A 99 18.00 2.58 -0.48
CA THR A 99 17.05 3.04 0.53
C THR A 99 15.74 3.39 -0.15
N THR A 100 14.63 3.44 0.59
CA THR A 100 13.35 3.92 0.03
C THR A 100 13.36 5.44 -0.12
N TRP A 101 12.72 5.92 -1.18
CA TRP A 101 12.67 7.34 -1.51
C TRP A 101 11.41 8.02 -0.96
N GLU A 102 11.43 9.34 -0.86
CA GLU A 102 10.31 10.16 -0.44
C GLU A 102 9.15 10.15 -1.44
N ARG A 103 9.47 10.02 -2.73
CA ARG A 103 8.49 9.95 -3.81
C ARG A 103 8.82 8.81 -4.76
N TRP A 104 7.80 8.23 -5.36
CA TRP A 104 7.95 7.08 -6.25
C TRP A 104 8.85 7.36 -7.45
N ASP A 105 8.77 8.57 -7.98
CA ASP A 105 9.44 9.06 -9.18
C ASP A 105 10.59 10.02 -8.86
N ALA A 106 11.30 9.81 -7.75
CA ALA A 106 12.45 10.65 -7.36
C ALA A 106 13.55 10.69 -8.44
N LEU A 107 13.78 9.57 -9.13
CA LEU A 107 14.49 9.55 -10.42
C LEU A 107 13.50 9.33 -11.56
N LYS A 108 13.74 10.00 -12.68
CA LYS A 108 13.08 9.73 -13.95
C LYS A 108 13.67 8.47 -14.62
N PRO A 109 12.99 7.88 -15.61
CA PRO A 109 13.51 6.67 -16.30
C PRO A 109 14.89 6.85 -16.95
N ASP A 110 15.28 8.08 -17.27
CA ASP A 110 16.61 8.43 -17.81
C ASP A 110 17.71 8.58 -16.73
N GLY A 111 17.35 8.36 -15.45
CA GLY A 111 18.25 8.46 -14.30
C GLY A 111 18.45 9.87 -13.77
N THR A 112 17.79 10.88 -14.33
CA THR A 112 17.86 12.25 -13.82
C THR A 112 16.95 12.45 -12.61
N VAL A 113 17.32 13.33 -11.69
CA VAL A 113 16.50 13.69 -10.53
C VAL A 113 15.23 14.39 -11.00
N ASN A 114 14.10 13.98 -10.44
CA ASN A 114 12.84 14.65 -10.72
C ASN A 114 12.71 15.92 -9.87
N GLU A 115 12.96 17.05 -10.49
CA GLU A 115 12.88 18.39 -9.87
C GLU A 115 11.47 18.99 -9.89
N GLU A 116 10.46 18.25 -10.38
CA GLU A 116 9.09 18.74 -10.40
C GLU A 116 8.54 18.83 -8.97
N LYS A 117 7.81 19.90 -8.69
CA LYS A 117 7.20 20.12 -7.37
C LYS A 117 6.21 19.00 -7.03
N MET A 118 6.36 18.44 -5.86
CA MET A 118 5.33 17.55 -5.33
C MET A 118 4.04 18.32 -5.05
N ALA A 119 2.91 17.73 -5.41
CA ALA A 119 1.61 18.30 -5.11
C ALA A 119 1.45 18.53 -3.59
N GLY A 120 1.25 19.79 -3.19
CA GLY A 120 1.07 20.17 -1.79
C GLY A 120 2.35 20.54 -1.03
N SER A 121 3.55 20.34 -1.59
CA SER A 121 4.79 20.89 -1.05
C SER A 121 5.20 22.14 -1.85
N GLY A 122 5.66 23.16 -1.17
CA GLY A 122 6.20 24.37 -1.82
C GLY A 122 7.62 24.18 -2.35
N GLU A 123 8.25 23.03 -2.14
CA GLU A 123 9.67 22.78 -2.32
C GLU A 123 9.96 21.71 -3.38
N ASN A 124 11.11 21.82 -4.03
CA ASN A 124 11.61 20.85 -5.02
C ASN A 124 12.53 19.79 -4.39
N MET A 125 12.64 19.79 -3.05
CA MET A 125 13.53 18.87 -2.36
C MET A 125 12.97 17.44 -2.38
N VAL A 126 13.82 16.48 -2.72
CA VAL A 126 13.50 15.05 -2.73
C VAL A 126 14.50 14.32 -1.86
N SER A 127 14.04 13.61 -0.85
CA SER A 127 14.87 12.72 -0.07
C SER A 127 14.98 11.34 -0.73
N PHE A 128 16.21 10.88 -0.91
CA PHE A 128 16.49 9.50 -1.33
C PHE A 128 16.61 8.52 -0.15
N ASN A 129 16.37 8.98 1.06
CA ASN A 129 16.36 8.16 2.28
C ASN A 129 15.17 8.57 3.16
N HIS A 130 13.98 8.07 2.82
CA HIS A 130 12.74 8.40 3.50
C HIS A 130 12.01 7.13 3.91
N TYR A 131 11.62 7.02 5.17
CA TYR A 131 11.11 5.78 5.78
C TYR A 131 9.72 5.34 5.28
N ALA A 132 8.88 6.26 4.82
CA ALA A 132 7.43 5.99 4.67
C ALA A 132 7.10 4.80 3.78
N PHE A 133 7.72 4.67 2.61
CA PHE A 133 7.48 3.54 1.72
C PHE A 133 8.21 2.25 2.15
N GLY A 134 9.14 2.36 3.11
CA GLY A 134 9.77 1.21 3.77
C GLY A 134 8.82 0.41 4.66
N SER A 135 7.64 0.95 4.98
CA SER A 135 6.55 0.24 5.66
C SER A 135 6.14 -1.08 4.97
N VAL A 136 6.46 -1.25 3.69
CA VAL A 136 6.31 -2.53 2.98
C VAL A 136 7.02 -3.69 3.65
N GLY A 137 8.06 -3.43 4.46
CA GLY A 137 8.74 -4.44 5.27
C GLY A 137 7.81 -5.21 6.19
N GLU A 138 6.78 -4.56 6.73
CA GLU A 138 5.75 -5.22 7.53
C GLU A 138 4.98 -6.26 6.71
N PHE A 139 4.66 -5.97 5.45
CA PHE A 139 4.02 -6.91 4.55
C PHE A 139 4.87 -8.16 4.30
N TYR A 140 6.19 -8.01 4.21
CA TYR A 140 7.10 -9.16 4.05
C TYR A 140 7.02 -10.12 5.24
N TYR A 141 7.02 -9.61 6.46
CA TYR A 141 6.90 -10.44 7.66
C TYR A 141 5.49 -10.98 7.87
N GLN A 142 4.49 -10.13 7.82
CA GLN A 142 3.13 -10.49 8.19
C GLN A 142 2.39 -11.33 7.14
N TYR A 143 2.69 -11.10 5.86
CA TYR A 143 1.96 -11.76 4.77
C TYR A 143 2.83 -12.71 3.95
N ILE A 144 4.00 -12.29 3.50
CA ILE A 144 4.85 -13.19 2.70
C ILE A 144 5.39 -14.33 3.56
N LEU A 145 6.03 -14.04 4.71
CA LEU A 145 6.46 -15.04 5.67
C LEU A 145 5.31 -15.57 6.54
N GLY A 146 4.22 -14.81 6.66
CA GLY A 146 3.04 -15.18 7.43
C GLY A 146 3.20 -15.11 8.94
N ILE A 147 4.14 -14.35 9.45
CA ILE A 147 4.43 -14.22 10.88
C ILE A 147 3.70 -13.00 11.44
N ARG A 148 2.57 -13.20 12.12
CA ARG A 148 1.73 -12.14 12.68
C ARG A 148 1.57 -12.29 14.18
N PRO A 149 1.82 -11.24 14.99
CA PRO A 149 1.56 -11.28 16.41
C PRO A 149 0.04 -11.27 16.68
N GLU A 150 -0.47 -12.22 17.44
CA GLU A 150 -1.83 -12.20 17.99
C GLU A 150 -1.87 -11.57 19.39
N LYS A 151 -0.73 -11.60 20.10
CA LYS A 151 -0.58 -10.97 21.41
C LYS A 151 0.72 -10.17 21.45
N PRO A 152 0.77 -9.09 22.24
CA PRO A 152 1.99 -8.30 22.43
C PRO A 152 3.18 -9.17 22.77
N GLY A 153 4.37 -8.78 22.29
CA GLY A 153 5.62 -9.51 22.50
C GLY A 153 5.67 -10.90 21.84
N PHE A 154 4.83 -11.16 20.82
CA PHE A 154 4.71 -12.47 20.17
C PHE A 154 4.37 -13.62 21.15
N ALA A 155 3.75 -13.31 22.31
CA ALA A 155 3.29 -14.33 23.28
C ALA A 155 2.31 -15.34 22.66
N LYS A 156 1.66 -14.95 21.56
CA LYS A 156 0.92 -15.81 20.65
C LYS A 156 1.11 -15.27 19.24
N LEU A 157 1.45 -16.15 18.31
CA LEU A 157 1.59 -15.80 16.91
C LEU A 157 0.61 -16.56 16.03
N HIS A 158 0.19 -15.94 14.97
CA HIS A 158 -0.54 -16.54 13.86
C HIS A 158 0.43 -16.77 12.70
N PHE A 159 0.52 -18.00 12.23
CA PHE A 159 1.35 -18.35 11.09
C PHE A 159 0.48 -18.69 9.88
N ALA A 160 0.46 -17.78 8.90
CA ALA A 160 -0.32 -17.95 7.67
C ALA A 160 0.40 -17.23 6.52
N PRO A 161 1.33 -17.89 5.83
CA PRO A 161 2.01 -17.32 4.68
C PRO A 161 1.07 -17.24 3.46
N TYR A 162 1.27 -16.20 2.67
CA TYR A 162 0.62 -15.99 1.38
C TYR A 162 1.68 -16.01 0.27
N PRO A 163 2.17 -17.19 -0.12
CA PRO A 163 3.25 -17.29 -1.11
C PRO A 163 2.76 -16.91 -2.51
N ASP A 164 3.71 -16.45 -3.34
CA ASP A 164 3.52 -16.23 -4.77
C ASP A 164 4.69 -16.89 -5.52
N GLU A 165 4.39 -17.64 -6.58
CA GLU A 165 5.36 -18.42 -7.34
C GLU A 165 6.50 -17.58 -7.92
N ARG A 166 6.24 -16.29 -8.20
CA ARG A 166 7.23 -15.35 -8.75
C ARG A 166 8.40 -15.09 -7.79
N LEU A 167 8.25 -15.37 -6.51
CA LEU A 167 9.32 -15.22 -5.53
C LEU A 167 10.32 -16.40 -5.52
N GLY A 168 9.93 -17.54 -6.12
CA GLY A 168 10.75 -18.75 -6.12
C GLY A 168 10.93 -19.41 -4.76
N GLY A 169 10.96 -18.63 -3.69
CA GLY A 169 11.06 -19.06 -2.30
C GLY A 169 11.29 -17.87 -1.37
N VAL A 170 10.91 -18.04 -0.11
CA VAL A 170 11.10 -17.02 0.93
C VAL A 170 11.61 -17.69 2.21
N SER A 171 12.49 -17.01 2.91
CA SER A 171 12.96 -17.41 4.23
C SER A 171 13.13 -16.17 5.10
N GLY A 172 12.91 -16.32 6.39
CA GLY A 172 13.10 -15.23 7.33
C GLY A 172 13.07 -15.75 8.76
N SER A 173 13.58 -14.93 9.67
CA SER A 173 13.56 -15.20 11.11
C SER A 173 13.13 -13.94 11.85
N TYR A 174 12.53 -14.15 12.99
CA TYR A 174 12.20 -13.11 13.96
C TYR A 174 12.82 -13.51 15.30
N LEU A 175 13.67 -12.63 15.86
CA LEU A 175 14.38 -12.82 17.13
C LEU A 175 13.72 -12.00 18.24
#